data_1169f524b902dacda2c4f01ed72e93e9
#
_entry.id   1169f524b902dacda2c4f01ed72e93e9
#
_cell.length_a   1.000
_cell.length_b   1.000
_cell.length_c   1.000
_cell.angle_alpha   90.00
_cell.angle_beta   90.00
_cell.angle_gamma   90.00
#
_symmetry.space_group_name_H-M   'P 1'
#
loop_
_entity.id
_entity.type
_entity.pdbx_description
1 polymer ?
#
loop_
_entity_poly.entity_id
_entity_poly.type
_entity_poly.pdbx_seq_one_letter_code
_entity_poly.pdbx_strand_id
1 'polypeptide(L)'
;MPSSNPNQLPATETHPPRSVGVIDVGSTSIRMAIAEIDDQHGVRILETLTQTVNLGKDAFTRGRIRKTTTEECVGALKRYRRKLEEYQIVDDKNIRVVATSAVREAENRLAFLDRVYVATGLEITAIDEAEVSRITYSGIQRFFWAEPELATANTVVTEVGGGATEVLLVKNGNVHFSHTYRLGSQRIRKSLQSQPTSSSKLREMMETRIRQMVQQVVSHVPQSGRNVMIGIGGDIRFAAQQLHPDWPADTMLRIPLEWLEQFTQMILESTEDELVHRYHLSFPDAETLGPALLAYLELARSLNLQQIRVSNANLRDGL
;
A
#
# COMPACT_ATOMS: atom_id res chain seq x y z
N MET A 1 47.09 9.71 45.58
CA MET A 1 46.05 8.81 45.04
C MET A 1 44.92 9.67 44.47
N PRO A 2 44.66 9.69 43.17
CA PRO A 2 43.53 10.44 42.65
C PRO A 2 42.25 9.64 42.84
N SER A 3 41.22 10.26 43.41
CA SER A 3 39.89 9.74 43.65
C SER A 3 39.17 9.56 42.33
N SER A 4 38.81 8.31 42.03
CA SER A 4 37.88 7.93 40.96
C SER A 4 36.47 8.37 41.32
N ASN A 5 35.86 9.19 40.52
CA ASN A 5 34.48 9.66 40.61
C ASN A 5 33.52 8.51 40.14
N PRO A 6 32.67 7.94 40.96
CA PRO A 6 31.85 6.76 40.60
C PRO A 6 30.59 7.09 39.82
N ASN A 7 30.43 8.29 39.28
CA ASN A 7 29.19 8.74 38.63
C ASN A 7 29.33 9.10 37.13
N GLN A 8 30.28 8.50 36.42
CA GLN A 8 30.24 8.52 34.97
C GLN A 8 29.41 7.32 34.49
N LEU A 9 28.16 7.59 34.12
CA LEU A 9 27.38 6.66 33.30
C LEU A 9 28.20 6.37 32.02
N PRO A 10 28.30 5.10 31.60
CA PRO A 10 29.02 4.77 30.37
C PRO A 10 28.38 5.57 29.24
N ALA A 11 29.21 6.25 28.46
CA ALA A 11 28.76 6.87 27.22
C ALA A 11 28.10 5.79 26.37
N THR A 12 26.82 5.95 26.07
CA THR A 12 26.12 5.11 25.11
C THR A 12 26.91 5.17 23.82
N GLU A 13 27.55 4.07 23.45
CA GLU A 13 28.19 3.93 22.14
C GLU A 13 27.09 4.09 21.10
N THR A 14 27.01 5.25 20.49
CA THR A 14 26.12 5.48 19.34
C THR A 14 26.74 4.81 18.14
N HIS A 15 26.14 3.69 17.71
CA HIS A 15 26.53 3.08 16.45
C HIS A 15 26.12 3.98 15.26
N PRO A 16 26.90 4.00 14.17
CA PRO A 16 26.48 4.72 12.98
C PRO A 16 25.15 4.16 12.45
N PRO A 17 24.27 5.03 11.92
CA PRO A 17 23.00 4.59 11.39
C PRO A 17 23.19 3.53 10.30
N ARG A 18 22.35 2.49 10.32
CA ARG A 18 22.40 1.40 9.36
C ARG A 18 21.55 1.72 8.15
N SER A 19 22.15 1.66 6.95
CA SER A 19 21.42 1.80 5.70
C SER A 19 20.72 0.48 5.32
N VAL A 20 19.45 0.57 4.95
CA VAL A 20 18.61 -0.56 4.54
C VAL A 20 17.88 -0.27 3.25
N GLY A 21 17.56 -1.34 2.49
CA GLY A 21 16.75 -1.27 1.29
C GLY A 21 15.54 -2.16 1.41
N VAL A 22 14.34 -1.64 1.17
CA VAL A 22 13.11 -2.41 1.12
C VAL A 22 12.46 -2.29 -0.25
N ILE A 23 12.06 -3.43 -0.83
CA ILE A 23 11.42 -3.51 -2.15
C ILE A 23 10.08 -4.22 -2.01
N ASP A 24 9.03 -3.59 -2.55
CA ASP A 24 7.68 -4.13 -2.63
C ASP A 24 7.33 -4.40 -4.10
N VAL A 25 7.07 -5.66 -4.42
CA VAL A 25 6.65 -6.12 -5.75
C VAL A 25 5.13 -6.26 -5.75
N GLY A 26 4.46 -5.17 -6.10
CA GLY A 26 3.00 -5.09 -6.16
C GLY A 26 2.42 -5.48 -7.51
N SER A 27 1.10 -5.36 -7.64
CA SER A 27 0.37 -5.73 -8.86
C SER A 27 0.58 -4.75 -10.02
N THR A 28 0.70 -3.46 -9.73
CA THR A 28 0.83 -2.37 -10.72
C THR A 28 2.23 -1.77 -10.78
N SER A 29 3.02 -1.95 -9.74
CA SER A 29 4.34 -1.32 -9.62
C SER A 29 5.29 -2.11 -8.72
N ILE A 30 6.59 -1.98 -8.99
CA ILE A 30 7.65 -2.36 -8.07
C ILE A 30 8.16 -1.06 -7.44
N ARG A 31 8.20 -1.02 -6.11
CA ARG A 31 8.61 0.16 -5.35
C ARG A 31 9.78 -0.16 -4.45
N MET A 32 10.72 0.75 -4.35
CA MET A 32 11.86 0.64 -3.44
C MET A 32 11.92 1.86 -2.53
N ALA A 33 12.30 1.65 -1.28
CA ALA A 33 12.74 2.70 -0.38
C ALA A 33 14.13 2.34 0.14
N ILE A 34 15.00 3.34 0.20
CA ILE A 34 16.29 3.29 0.88
C ILE A 34 16.18 4.19 2.10
N ALA A 35 16.55 3.66 3.25
CA ALA A 35 16.45 4.36 4.52
C ALA A 35 17.68 4.14 5.40
N GLU A 36 17.90 5.05 6.33
CA GLU A 36 18.77 4.87 7.48
C GLU A 36 17.94 4.61 8.73
N ILE A 37 18.41 3.68 9.53
CA ILE A 37 17.84 3.33 10.85
C ILE A 37 18.89 3.65 11.89
N ASP A 38 18.57 4.52 12.85
CA ASP A 38 19.43 4.85 13.98
C ASP A 38 19.18 3.89 15.18
N ASP A 39 20.03 4.00 16.20
CA ASP A 39 19.96 3.18 17.42
C ASP A 39 18.69 3.40 18.25
N GLN A 40 17.98 4.50 18.03
CA GLN A 40 16.69 4.79 18.67
C GLN A 40 15.50 4.33 17.81
N HIS A 41 15.77 3.55 16.75
CA HIS A 41 14.78 3.07 15.77
C HIS A 41 14.10 4.20 14.99
N GLY A 42 14.74 5.38 14.92
CA GLY A 42 14.36 6.45 14.01
C GLY A 42 14.63 6.02 12.56
N VAL A 43 13.66 6.18 11.68
CA VAL A 43 13.77 5.84 10.26
C VAL A 43 13.83 7.12 9.45
N ARG A 44 14.92 7.32 8.70
CA ARG A 44 15.08 8.42 7.76
C ARG A 44 15.10 7.90 6.33
N ILE A 45 14.06 8.19 5.57
CA ILE A 45 14.01 7.83 4.15
C ILE A 45 15.00 8.70 3.37
N LEU A 46 15.89 8.06 2.62
CA LEU A 46 16.89 8.71 1.78
C LEU A 46 16.42 8.82 0.33
N GLU A 47 15.85 7.75 -0.21
CA GLU A 47 15.38 7.73 -1.59
C GLU A 47 14.20 6.78 -1.75
N THR A 48 13.28 7.12 -2.66
CA THR A 48 12.18 6.23 -3.08
C THR A 48 12.13 6.14 -4.59
N LEU A 49 11.97 4.92 -5.11
CA LEU A 49 11.85 4.65 -6.53
C LEU A 49 10.58 3.85 -6.82
N THR A 50 9.94 4.14 -7.93
CA THR A 50 8.77 3.41 -8.40
C THR A 50 8.93 3.07 -9.88
N GLN A 51 8.67 1.81 -10.23
CA GLN A 51 8.62 1.35 -11.60
C GLN A 51 7.27 0.69 -11.86
N THR A 52 6.50 1.22 -12.78
CA THR A 52 5.24 0.61 -13.23
C THR A 52 5.50 -0.73 -13.90
N VAL A 53 4.70 -1.74 -13.55
CA VAL A 53 4.69 -3.09 -14.13
C VAL A 53 3.25 -3.60 -14.22
N ASN A 54 3.01 -4.64 -15.03
CA ASN A 54 1.67 -5.18 -15.24
C ASN A 54 1.50 -6.61 -14.69
N LEU A 55 2.11 -6.90 -13.53
CA LEU A 55 2.03 -8.22 -12.90
C LEU A 55 0.60 -8.66 -12.61
N GLY A 56 -0.22 -7.74 -12.06
CA GLY A 56 -1.61 -8.03 -11.73
C GLY A 56 -2.46 -8.31 -12.98
N LYS A 57 -2.25 -7.56 -14.07
CA LYS A 57 -2.96 -7.82 -15.33
C LYS A 57 -2.72 -9.24 -15.82
N ASP A 58 -1.48 -9.73 -15.73
CA ASP A 58 -1.15 -11.11 -16.12
C ASP A 58 -1.71 -12.14 -15.13
N ALA A 59 -1.38 -12.02 -13.84
CA ALA A 59 -1.76 -12.98 -12.82
C ALA A 59 -3.28 -13.11 -12.66
N PHE A 60 -3.99 -11.98 -12.58
CA PHE A 60 -5.44 -12.00 -12.34
C PHE A 60 -6.27 -12.31 -13.59
N THR A 61 -5.69 -12.14 -14.81
CA THR A 61 -6.37 -12.42 -16.06
C THR A 61 -6.10 -13.81 -16.60
N ARG A 62 -4.84 -14.25 -16.49
CA ARG A 62 -4.33 -15.47 -17.12
C ARG A 62 -3.93 -16.54 -16.12
N GLY A 63 -3.96 -16.25 -14.82
CA GLY A 63 -3.40 -17.10 -13.76
C GLY A 63 -1.88 -17.18 -13.76
N ARG A 64 -1.17 -16.54 -14.72
CA ARG A 64 0.27 -16.69 -14.94
C ARG A 64 0.93 -15.37 -15.32
N ILE A 65 2.14 -15.13 -14.85
CA ILE A 65 2.99 -14.00 -15.27
C ILE A 65 3.65 -14.34 -16.60
N ARG A 66 3.52 -13.46 -17.61
CA ARG A 66 4.13 -13.64 -18.93
C ARG A 66 5.65 -13.45 -18.85
N LYS A 67 6.36 -14.07 -19.81
CA LYS A 67 7.82 -13.92 -19.94
C LYS A 67 8.21 -12.45 -20.14
N THR A 68 7.50 -11.70 -20.98
CA THR A 68 7.75 -10.27 -21.20
C THR A 68 7.66 -9.46 -19.90
N THR A 69 6.60 -9.66 -19.12
CA THR A 69 6.41 -9.00 -17.83
C THR A 69 7.47 -9.43 -16.81
N THR A 70 7.87 -10.70 -16.82
CA THR A 70 8.99 -11.17 -15.99
C THR A 70 10.29 -10.44 -16.33
N GLU A 71 10.63 -10.28 -17.62
CA GLU A 71 11.84 -9.57 -18.03
C GLU A 71 11.77 -8.06 -17.72
N GLU A 72 10.60 -7.43 -17.80
CA GLU A 72 10.38 -6.05 -17.34
C GLU A 72 10.68 -5.92 -15.85
N CYS A 73 10.17 -6.84 -15.03
CA CYS A 73 10.43 -6.88 -13.59
C CYS A 73 11.92 -7.11 -13.30
N VAL A 74 12.57 -8.05 -13.99
CA VAL A 74 14.00 -8.29 -13.89
C VAL A 74 14.79 -7.03 -14.22
N GLY A 75 14.41 -6.31 -15.29
CA GLY A 75 15.04 -5.05 -15.68
C GLY A 75 14.91 -3.97 -14.59
N ALA A 76 13.74 -3.85 -13.96
CA ALA A 76 13.51 -2.93 -12.85
C ALA A 76 14.35 -3.30 -11.63
N LEU A 77 14.33 -4.57 -11.23
CA LEU A 77 15.06 -5.06 -10.06
C LEU A 77 16.58 -5.01 -10.24
N LYS A 78 17.11 -5.18 -11.46
CA LYS A 78 18.54 -4.92 -11.76
C LYS A 78 18.91 -3.46 -11.53
N ARG A 79 18.05 -2.51 -11.92
CA ARG A 79 18.30 -1.09 -11.64
C ARG A 79 18.28 -0.80 -10.14
N TYR A 80 17.35 -1.44 -9.41
CA TYR A 80 17.26 -1.29 -7.96
C TYR A 80 18.47 -1.90 -7.24
N ARG A 81 18.95 -3.07 -7.67
CA ARG A 81 20.18 -3.66 -7.12
C ARG A 81 21.37 -2.73 -7.27
N ARG A 82 21.58 -2.15 -8.46
CA ARG A 82 22.64 -1.15 -8.67
C ARG A 82 22.46 0.09 -7.77
N LYS A 83 21.21 0.55 -7.59
CA LYS A 83 20.96 1.68 -6.71
C LYS A 83 21.28 1.36 -5.25
N LEU A 84 20.97 0.15 -4.77
CA LEU A 84 21.38 -0.31 -3.43
C LEU A 84 22.92 -0.32 -3.29
N GLU A 85 23.63 -0.76 -4.31
CA GLU A 85 25.11 -0.76 -4.34
C GLU A 85 25.68 0.67 -4.28
N GLU A 86 25.05 1.66 -4.94
CA GLU A 86 25.42 3.09 -4.84
C GLU A 86 25.32 3.60 -3.39
N TYR A 87 24.36 3.11 -2.61
CA TYR A 87 24.21 3.40 -1.18
C TYR A 87 24.99 2.45 -0.28
N GLN A 88 25.90 1.64 -0.85
CA GLN A 88 26.74 0.66 -0.13
C GLN A 88 25.93 -0.42 0.61
N ILE A 89 24.69 -0.65 0.19
CA ILE A 89 23.80 -1.70 0.74
C ILE A 89 24.02 -2.98 -0.09
N VAL A 90 25.06 -3.74 0.30
CA VAL A 90 25.49 -4.97 -0.40
C VAL A 90 25.17 -6.25 0.37
N ASP A 91 25.03 -6.15 1.70
CA ASP A 91 24.64 -7.30 2.54
C ASP A 91 23.15 -7.56 2.42
N ASP A 92 22.79 -8.78 2.03
CA ASP A 92 21.40 -9.21 1.86
C ASP A 92 20.57 -9.10 3.15
N LYS A 93 21.22 -9.11 4.33
CA LYS A 93 20.55 -8.87 5.62
C LYS A 93 19.97 -7.45 5.75
N ASN A 94 20.50 -6.50 4.98
CA ASN A 94 20.02 -5.13 4.92
C ASN A 94 19.05 -4.88 3.75
N ILE A 95 18.70 -5.93 3.00
CA ILE A 95 17.80 -5.83 1.85
C ILE A 95 16.61 -6.75 2.10
N ARG A 96 15.40 -6.20 2.04
CA ARG A 96 14.18 -6.98 2.12
C ARG A 96 13.33 -6.79 0.87
N VAL A 97 13.02 -7.88 0.18
CA VAL A 97 12.19 -7.85 -1.01
C VAL A 97 10.96 -8.72 -0.77
N VAL A 98 9.78 -8.12 -0.85
CA VAL A 98 8.51 -8.82 -0.69
C VAL A 98 7.67 -8.74 -1.95
N ALA A 99 6.83 -9.75 -2.17
CA ALA A 99 5.83 -9.73 -3.22
C ALA A 99 4.47 -10.09 -2.64
N THR A 100 3.43 -9.42 -3.15
CA THR A 100 2.07 -9.56 -2.67
C THR A 100 1.18 -10.37 -3.64
N SER A 101 -0.10 -10.09 -3.72
CA SER A 101 -1.15 -10.89 -4.37
C SER A 101 -0.83 -11.33 -5.80
N ALA A 102 -0.27 -10.47 -6.65
CA ALA A 102 -0.02 -10.81 -8.05
C ALA A 102 1.00 -11.96 -8.22
N VAL A 103 2.10 -11.92 -7.47
CA VAL A 103 3.11 -12.98 -7.49
C VAL A 103 2.63 -14.19 -6.69
N ARG A 104 2.04 -13.97 -5.51
CA ARG A 104 1.55 -15.04 -4.63
C ARG A 104 0.55 -15.97 -5.34
N GLU A 105 -0.34 -15.41 -6.16
CA GLU A 105 -1.41 -16.14 -6.83
C GLU A 105 -1.03 -16.69 -8.21
N ALA A 106 0.11 -16.31 -8.77
CA ALA A 106 0.54 -16.79 -10.08
C ALA A 106 0.91 -18.27 -10.04
N GLU A 107 0.34 -19.07 -10.95
CA GLU A 107 0.65 -20.51 -11.09
C GLU A 107 2.15 -20.76 -11.31
N ASN A 108 2.81 -19.86 -12.04
CA ASN A 108 4.25 -19.94 -12.33
C ASN A 108 5.11 -19.09 -11.39
N ARG A 109 4.64 -18.82 -10.15
CA ARG A 109 5.35 -17.99 -9.18
C ARG A 109 6.79 -18.46 -8.93
N LEU A 110 7.00 -19.75 -8.80
CA LEU A 110 8.35 -20.29 -8.52
C LEU A 110 9.33 -19.99 -9.67
N ALA A 111 8.89 -20.17 -10.92
CA ALA A 111 9.73 -19.83 -12.08
C ALA A 111 9.99 -18.32 -12.18
N PHE A 112 9.05 -17.48 -11.78
CA PHE A 112 9.24 -16.03 -11.69
C PHE A 112 10.28 -15.67 -10.62
N LEU A 113 10.15 -16.20 -9.41
CA LEU A 113 11.07 -15.97 -8.29
C LEU A 113 12.49 -16.42 -8.63
N ASP A 114 12.64 -17.64 -9.16
CA ASP A 114 13.92 -18.20 -9.59
C ASP A 114 14.56 -17.32 -10.68
N ARG A 115 13.80 -16.94 -11.71
CA ARG A 115 14.28 -16.06 -12.78
C ARG A 115 14.80 -14.73 -12.27
N VAL A 116 14.11 -14.11 -11.29
CA VAL A 116 14.56 -12.87 -10.67
C VAL A 116 15.84 -13.10 -9.88
N TYR A 117 15.86 -14.13 -9.03
CA TYR A 117 17.04 -14.45 -8.23
C TYR A 117 18.29 -14.69 -9.08
N VAL A 118 18.20 -15.54 -10.08
CA VAL A 118 19.31 -15.82 -11.01
C VAL A 118 19.81 -14.56 -11.73
N ALA A 119 18.89 -13.62 -12.02
CA ALA A 119 19.25 -12.43 -12.79
C ALA A 119 19.78 -11.27 -11.94
N THR A 120 19.43 -11.20 -10.64
CA THR A 120 19.65 -10.02 -9.78
C THR A 120 20.33 -10.33 -8.45
N GLY A 121 20.36 -11.59 -8.02
CA GLY A 121 20.74 -12.00 -6.67
C GLY A 121 19.73 -11.60 -5.58
N LEU A 122 18.60 -10.95 -5.92
CA LEU A 122 17.60 -10.53 -4.94
C LEU A 122 16.64 -11.69 -4.67
N GLU A 123 16.56 -12.11 -3.41
CA GLU A 123 15.59 -13.10 -2.95
C GLU A 123 14.25 -12.41 -2.65
N ILE A 124 13.19 -12.79 -3.38
CA ILE A 124 11.84 -12.26 -3.17
C ILE A 124 11.05 -13.23 -2.28
N THR A 125 10.55 -12.73 -1.15
CA THR A 125 9.60 -13.46 -0.30
C THR A 125 8.17 -13.13 -0.74
N ALA A 126 7.44 -14.12 -1.26
CA ALA A 126 6.00 -13.97 -1.50
C ALA A 126 5.26 -14.09 -0.16
N ILE A 127 4.85 -12.95 0.40
CA ILE A 127 4.22 -12.88 1.73
C ILE A 127 2.73 -13.25 1.67
N ASP A 128 2.25 -13.92 2.72
CA ASP A 128 0.84 -14.25 2.88
C ASP A 128 0.00 -13.06 3.38
N GLU A 129 -1.30 -13.25 3.51
CA GLU A 129 -2.24 -12.21 3.90
C GLU A 129 -2.05 -11.78 5.36
N ALA A 130 -1.69 -12.70 6.25
CA ALA A 130 -1.45 -12.40 7.66
C ALA A 130 -0.20 -11.54 7.83
N GLU A 131 0.86 -11.86 7.07
CA GLU A 131 2.10 -11.07 7.08
C GLU A 131 1.89 -9.68 6.46
N VAL A 132 1.10 -9.55 5.37
CA VAL A 132 0.70 -8.23 4.83
C VAL A 132 0.02 -7.41 5.93
N SER A 133 -0.96 -7.99 6.62
CA SER A 133 -1.69 -7.31 7.71
C SER A 133 -0.77 -6.88 8.85
N ARG A 134 0.16 -7.74 9.27
CA ARG A 134 1.13 -7.44 10.31
C ARG A 134 2.03 -6.27 9.93
N ILE A 135 2.56 -6.29 8.72
CA ILE A 135 3.44 -5.24 8.20
C ILE A 135 2.68 -3.93 8.07
N THR A 136 1.47 -3.96 7.51
CA THR A 136 0.59 -2.79 7.38
C THR A 136 0.33 -2.16 8.75
N TYR A 137 -0.01 -2.98 9.75
CA TYR A 137 -0.22 -2.49 11.12
C TYR A 137 1.04 -1.84 11.69
N SER A 138 2.22 -2.46 11.53
CA SER A 138 3.50 -1.87 11.97
C SER A 138 3.74 -0.49 11.38
N GLY A 139 3.45 -0.30 10.09
CA GLY A 139 3.65 0.98 9.40
C GLY A 139 2.74 2.12 9.91
N ILE A 140 1.53 1.78 10.39
CA ILE A 140 0.56 2.77 10.89
C ILE A 140 0.58 2.95 12.40
N GLN A 141 1.23 2.07 13.17
CA GLN A 141 1.17 2.04 14.63
C GLN A 141 1.57 3.37 15.28
N ARG A 142 2.54 4.09 14.70
CA ARG A 142 2.97 5.41 15.17
C ARG A 142 1.83 6.43 15.28
N PHE A 143 0.83 6.34 14.41
CA PHE A 143 -0.30 7.27 14.39
C PHE A 143 -1.29 7.02 15.53
N PHE A 144 -1.40 5.78 16.02
CA PHE A 144 -2.24 5.46 17.17
C PHE A 144 -1.68 6.09 18.46
N TRP A 145 -0.36 6.28 18.52
CA TRP A 145 0.26 6.98 19.67
C TRP A 145 0.15 8.49 19.54
N ALA A 146 0.22 9.02 18.33
CA ALA A 146 0.15 10.45 18.06
C ALA A 146 -1.27 11.02 18.20
N GLU A 147 -2.33 10.20 17.97
CA GLU A 147 -3.73 10.62 18.03
C GLU A 147 -4.53 9.76 19.03
N PRO A 148 -4.66 10.20 20.31
CA PRO A 148 -5.34 9.43 21.36
C PRO A 148 -6.79 9.03 21.05
N GLU A 149 -7.48 9.78 20.19
CA GLU A 149 -8.83 9.45 19.75
C GLU A 149 -8.90 8.16 18.93
N LEU A 150 -7.82 7.76 18.25
CA LEU A 150 -7.74 6.50 17.54
C LEU A 150 -7.64 5.31 18.51
N ALA A 151 -7.04 5.51 19.66
CA ALA A 151 -6.91 4.47 20.66
C ALA A 151 -8.26 4.00 21.22
N THR A 152 -9.27 4.88 21.26
CA THR A 152 -10.60 4.59 21.80
C THR A 152 -11.67 4.29 20.75
N ALA A 153 -11.39 4.60 19.50
CA ALA A 153 -12.31 4.36 18.38
C ALA A 153 -12.24 2.92 17.86
N ASN A 154 -13.28 2.49 17.14
CA ASN A 154 -13.22 1.37 16.22
C ASN A 154 -12.55 1.88 14.94
N THR A 155 -11.25 1.67 14.79
CA THR A 155 -10.49 2.20 13.66
C THR A 155 -10.39 1.14 12.56
N VAL A 156 -11.01 1.42 11.41
CA VAL A 156 -10.92 0.58 10.21
C VAL A 156 -9.79 1.12 9.34
N VAL A 157 -8.71 0.37 9.23
CA VAL A 157 -7.61 0.66 8.31
C VAL A 157 -7.83 -0.12 7.04
N THR A 158 -7.79 0.58 5.90
CA THR A 158 -8.08 -0.03 4.61
C THR A 158 -7.02 0.36 3.58
N GLU A 159 -6.52 -0.65 2.85
CA GLU A 159 -5.72 -0.47 1.65
C GLU A 159 -6.43 -1.13 0.47
N VAL A 160 -6.75 -0.34 -0.56
CA VAL A 160 -7.26 -0.87 -1.83
C VAL A 160 -6.10 -0.97 -2.80
N GLY A 161 -5.59 -2.20 -2.98
CA GLY A 161 -4.56 -2.51 -3.96
C GLY A 161 -5.16 -2.96 -5.30
N GLY A 162 -4.30 -3.25 -6.29
CA GLY A 162 -4.75 -3.75 -7.59
C GLY A 162 -5.41 -5.13 -7.52
N GLY A 163 -4.92 -6.01 -6.67
CA GLY A 163 -5.38 -7.40 -6.56
C GLY A 163 -6.32 -7.68 -5.40
N ALA A 164 -6.22 -6.93 -4.33
CA ALA A 164 -6.92 -7.19 -3.09
C ALA A 164 -7.24 -5.88 -2.36
N THR A 165 -8.19 -5.94 -1.44
CA THR A 165 -8.46 -4.91 -0.45
C THR A 165 -8.16 -5.50 0.93
N GLU A 166 -7.16 -4.95 1.59
CA GLU A 166 -6.79 -5.28 2.96
C GLU A 166 -7.59 -4.41 3.93
N VAL A 167 -8.13 -5.05 4.97
CA VAL A 167 -8.89 -4.38 6.02
C VAL A 167 -8.42 -4.86 7.38
N LEU A 168 -8.08 -3.91 8.27
CA LEU A 168 -7.81 -4.19 9.67
C LEU A 168 -8.79 -3.40 10.53
N LEU A 169 -9.36 -4.05 11.54
CA LEU A 169 -10.08 -3.39 12.61
C LEU A 169 -9.17 -3.31 13.83
N VAL A 170 -8.81 -2.10 14.20
CA VAL A 170 -7.96 -1.82 15.36
C VAL A 170 -8.82 -1.19 16.45
N LYS A 171 -8.69 -1.67 17.67
CA LYS A 171 -9.36 -1.14 18.86
C LYS A 171 -8.40 -1.18 20.04
N ASN A 172 -8.31 -0.11 20.79
CA ASN A 172 -7.38 0.01 21.93
C ASN A 172 -5.93 -0.31 21.52
N GLY A 173 -5.51 0.10 20.32
CA GLY A 173 -4.17 -0.18 19.80
C GLY A 173 -3.89 -1.65 19.44
N ASN A 174 -4.91 -2.52 19.38
CA ASN A 174 -4.75 -3.93 19.02
C ASN A 174 -5.58 -4.28 17.80
N VAL A 175 -5.06 -5.14 16.94
CA VAL A 175 -5.79 -5.69 15.80
C VAL A 175 -6.80 -6.72 16.30
N HIS A 176 -8.09 -6.42 16.16
CA HIS A 176 -9.20 -7.32 16.52
C HIS A 176 -9.68 -8.17 15.37
N PHE A 177 -9.54 -7.65 14.15
CA PHE A 177 -9.93 -8.34 12.93
C PHE A 177 -9.00 -7.91 11.81
N SER A 178 -8.64 -8.85 10.95
CA SER A 178 -7.86 -8.63 9.74
C SER A 178 -8.35 -9.57 8.66
N HIS A 179 -8.60 -9.03 7.48
CA HIS A 179 -8.99 -9.82 6.32
C HIS A 179 -8.54 -9.18 5.01
N THR A 180 -8.20 -10.03 4.06
CA THR A 180 -7.87 -9.64 2.69
C THR A 180 -8.99 -10.09 1.76
N TYR A 181 -9.72 -9.13 1.21
CA TYR A 181 -10.76 -9.38 0.21
C TYR A 181 -10.12 -9.44 -1.17
N ARG A 182 -10.41 -10.50 -1.93
CA ARG A 182 -9.94 -10.63 -3.34
C ARG A 182 -10.70 -9.70 -4.28
N LEU A 183 -10.80 -8.45 -3.90
CA LEU A 183 -11.48 -7.36 -4.60
C LEU A 183 -10.56 -6.13 -4.63
N GLY A 184 -9.56 -6.14 -5.51
CA GLY A 184 -8.72 -5.00 -5.80
C GLY A 184 -9.18 -4.27 -7.06
N SER A 185 -8.70 -3.05 -7.26
CA SER A 185 -9.10 -2.15 -8.35
C SER A 185 -8.93 -2.76 -9.75
N GLN A 186 -7.85 -3.49 -10.00
CA GLN A 186 -7.64 -4.21 -11.27
C GLN A 186 -8.63 -5.37 -11.45
N ARG A 187 -8.96 -6.10 -10.36
CA ARG A 187 -9.94 -7.19 -10.43
C ARG A 187 -11.34 -6.67 -10.69
N ILE A 188 -11.72 -5.57 -10.04
CA ILE A 188 -13.00 -4.89 -10.27
C ILE A 188 -13.08 -4.53 -11.75
N ARG A 189 -12.10 -3.80 -12.28
CA ARG A 189 -12.08 -3.40 -13.69
C ARG A 189 -12.14 -4.59 -14.65
N LYS A 190 -11.30 -5.61 -14.43
CA LYS A 190 -11.29 -6.79 -15.31
C LYS A 190 -12.64 -7.46 -15.41
N SER A 191 -13.33 -7.62 -14.29
CA SER A 191 -14.65 -8.27 -14.27
C SER A 191 -15.68 -7.54 -15.10
N LEU A 192 -15.41 -6.29 -15.46
CA LEU A 192 -16.28 -5.42 -16.25
C LEU A 192 -15.92 -5.44 -17.74
N GLN A 193 -14.63 -5.55 -18.08
CA GLN A 193 -14.16 -5.55 -19.47
C GLN A 193 -14.61 -6.76 -20.31
N SER A 194 -15.03 -7.83 -19.66
CA SER A 194 -15.48 -9.06 -20.35
C SER A 194 -16.90 -8.99 -20.92
N GLN A 195 -17.63 -7.88 -20.71
CA GLN A 195 -19.02 -7.73 -21.19
C GLN A 195 -19.17 -6.48 -22.06
N PRO A 196 -19.68 -6.60 -23.30
CA PRO A 196 -20.03 -5.44 -24.13
C PRO A 196 -21.26 -4.76 -23.52
N THR A 197 -21.04 -3.73 -22.72
CA THR A 197 -22.09 -3.12 -21.89
C THR A 197 -21.84 -1.60 -21.84
N SER A 198 -22.91 -0.80 -21.70
CA SER A 198 -22.79 0.65 -21.55
C SER A 198 -21.99 1.04 -20.30
N SER A 199 -21.32 2.17 -20.33
CA SER A 199 -20.52 2.68 -19.19
C SER A 199 -21.32 2.79 -17.90
N SER A 200 -22.62 3.15 -17.98
CA SER A 200 -23.51 3.22 -16.82
C SER A 200 -23.74 1.86 -16.15
N LYS A 201 -23.94 0.82 -16.94
CA LYS A 201 -24.14 -0.55 -16.41
C LYS A 201 -22.83 -1.15 -15.87
N LEU A 202 -21.69 -0.81 -16.46
CA LEU A 202 -20.38 -1.18 -15.93
C LEU A 202 -20.17 -0.57 -14.52
N ARG A 203 -20.54 0.71 -14.36
CA ARG A 203 -20.48 1.40 -13.08
C ARG A 203 -21.38 0.73 -12.04
N GLU A 204 -22.64 0.44 -12.38
CA GLU A 204 -23.59 -0.24 -11.49
C GLU A 204 -23.07 -1.62 -11.02
N MET A 205 -22.49 -2.39 -11.93
CA MET A 205 -21.87 -3.69 -11.60
C MET A 205 -20.67 -3.53 -10.66
N MET A 206 -19.83 -2.52 -10.87
CA MET A 206 -18.70 -2.18 -10.01
C MET A 206 -19.19 -1.82 -8.60
N GLU A 207 -20.14 -0.90 -8.50
CA GLU A 207 -20.74 -0.49 -7.24
C GLU A 207 -21.36 -1.68 -6.50
N THR A 208 -22.07 -2.57 -7.20
CA THR A 208 -22.68 -3.76 -6.59
C THR A 208 -21.63 -4.68 -5.96
N ARG A 209 -20.51 -4.94 -6.65
CA ARG A 209 -19.44 -5.78 -6.12
C ARG A 209 -18.74 -5.13 -4.92
N ILE A 210 -18.48 -3.83 -5.00
CA ILE A 210 -17.90 -3.09 -3.89
C ILE A 210 -18.83 -3.13 -2.68
N ARG A 211 -20.14 -2.89 -2.85
CA ARG A 211 -21.12 -2.97 -1.75
C ARG A 211 -21.19 -4.35 -1.09
N GLN A 212 -21.08 -5.43 -1.86
CA GLN A 212 -21.02 -6.79 -1.29
C GLN A 212 -19.81 -6.99 -0.37
N MET A 213 -18.62 -6.52 -0.79
CA MET A 213 -17.41 -6.54 0.07
C MET A 213 -17.61 -5.66 1.30
N VAL A 214 -18.10 -4.42 1.10
CA VAL A 214 -18.31 -3.45 2.18
C VAL A 214 -19.27 -4.00 3.24
N GLN A 215 -20.36 -4.68 2.84
CA GLN A 215 -21.27 -5.33 3.79
C GLN A 215 -20.56 -6.39 4.66
N GLN A 216 -19.64 -7.18 4.07
CA GLN A 216 -18.85 -8.13 4.83
C GLN A 216 -17.91 -7.41 5.82
N VAL A 217 -17.24 -6.32 5.40
CA VAL A 217 -16.39 -5.53 6.30
C VAL A 217 -17.20 -4.99 7.47
N VAL A 218 -18.33 -4.33 7.18
CA VAL A 218 -19.17 -3.65 8.19
C VAL A 218 -19.74 -4.65 9.20
N SER A 219 -20.01 -5.90 8.80
CA SER A 219 -20.51 -6.94 9.72
C SER A 219 -19.51 -7.28 10.85
N HIS A 220 -18.22 -6.97 10.68
CA HIS A 220 -17.19 -7.16 11.70
C HIS A 220 -16.94 -5.90 12.55
N VAL A 221 -17.45 -4.74 12.13
CA VAL A 221 -17.27 -3.49 12.89
C VAL A 221 -18.31 -3.40 13.99
N PRO A 222 -17.90 -3.15 15.25
CA PRO A 222 -18.85 -3.03 16.35
C PRO A 222 -19.90 -1.93 16.09
N GLN A 223 -21.16 -2.23 16.41
CA GLN A 223 -22.28 -1.28 16.28
C GLN A 223 -22.23 -0.14 17.30
N SER A 224 -21.46 -0.31 18.37
CA SER A 224 -21.29 0.69 19.45
C SER A 224 -19.91 1.32 19.37
N GLY A 225 -19.84 2.59 19.75
CA GLY A 225 -18.62 3.37 19.76
C GLY A 225 -18.45 4.23 18.51
N ARG A 226 -17.40 5.04 18.50
CA ARG A 226 -17.05 5.91 17.39
C ARG A 226 -16.27 5.14 16.35
N ASN A 227 -16.71 5.17 15.12
CA ASN A 227 -15.96 4.61 14.00
C ASN A 227 -15.03 5.66 13.39
N VAL A 228 -13.84 5.25 13.01
CA VAL A 228 -12.85 6.03 12.26
C VAL A 228 -12.33 5.16 11.12
N MET A 229 -12.08 5.75 9.96
CA MET A 229 -11.45 5.08 8.85
C MET A 229 -10.12 5.74 8.50
N ILE A 230 -9.10 4.93 8.32
CA ILE A 230 -7.79 5.33 7.80
C ILE A 230 -7.59 4.65 6.45
N GLY A 231 -7.57 5.45 5.39
CA GLY A 231 -7.18 5.01 4.05
C GLY A 231 -5.67 5.08 3.88
N ILE A 232 -5.09 4.00 3.40
CA ILE A 232 -3.68 3.93 2.99
C ILE A 232 -3.60 3.40 1.56
N GLY A 233 -2.44 3.47 0.93
CA GLY A 233 -2.28 3.03 -0.46
C GLY A 233 -2.11 4.17 -1.45
N GLY A 234 -1.74 3.83 -2.69
CA GLY A 234 -1.37 4.80 -3.73
C GLY A 234 -2.52 5.69 -4.17
N ASP A 235 -3.67 5.08 -4.47
CA ASP A 235 -4.82 5.77 -5.05
C ASP A 235 -5.43 6.81 -4.10
N ILE A 236 -5.62 6.44 -2.82
CA ILE A 236 -6.19 7.38 -1.84
C ILE A 236 -5.19 8.49 -1.45
N ARG A 237 -3.88 8.19 -1.43
CA ARG A 237 -2.85 9.23 -1.25
C ARG A 237 -2.82 10.19 -2.42
N PHE A 238 -2.94 9.68 -3.64
CA PHE A 238 -3.03 10.53 -4.82
C PHE A 238 -4.22 11.50 -4.70
N ALA A 239 -5.42 11.01 -4.37
CA ALA A 239 -6.58 11.86 -4.16
C ALA A 239 -6.34 12.89 -3.04
N ALA A 240 -5.73 12.49 -1.94
CA ALA A 240 -5.37 13.37 -0.83
C ALA A 240 -4.43 14.50 -1.25
N GLN A 241 -3.40 14.19 -2.04
CA GLN A 241 -2.45 15.18 -2.58
C GLN A 241 -3.10 16.14 -3.59
N GLN A 242 -4.05 15.66 -4.40
CA GLN A 242 -4.81 16.55 -5.31
C GLN A 242 -5.73 17.50 -4.55
N LEU A 243 -6.37 17.03 -3.47
CA LEU A 243 -7.26 17.84 -2.64
C LEU A 243 -6.49 18.78 -1.70
N HIS A 244 -5.30 18.40 -1.27
CA HIS A 244 -4.43 19.13 -0.35
C HIS A 244 -2.96 19.03 -0.80
N PRO A 245 -2.51 19.85 -1.76
CA PRO A 245 -1.15 19.78 -2.30
C PRO A 245 -0.04 19.98 -1.27
N ASP A 246 -0.31 20.79 -0.22
CA ASP A 246 0.65 21.13 0.83
C ASP A 246 0.62 20.13 2.02
N TRP A 247 -0.01 18.96 1.86
CA TRP A 247 -0.11 17.98 2.94
C TRP A 247 1.27 17.44 3.38
N PRO A 248 1.66 17.62 4.66
CA PRO A 248 2.92 17.11 5.18
C PRO A 248 2.94 15.57 5.23
N ALA A 249 4.05 14.99 4.78
CA ALA A 249 4.18 13.54 4.62
C ALA A 249 4.12 12.74 5.94
N ASP A 250 4.43 13.36 7.06
CA ASP A 250 4.51 12.76 8.40
C ASP A 250 3.20 12.84 9.21
N THR A 251 2.17 13.47 8.64
CA THR A 251 0.86 13.65 9.30
C THR A 251 -0.23 12.84 8.61
N MET A 252 -1.35 12.64 9.32
CA MET A 252 -2.59 12.15 8.70
C MET A 252 -3.43 13.32 8.23
N LEU A 253 -3.90 13.25 6.99
CA LEU A 253 -4.85 14.21 6.44
C LEU A 253 -6.29 13.76 6.74
N ARG A 254 -7.14 14.70 7.14
CA ARG A 254 -8.59 14.50 7.27
C ARG A 254 -9.28 15.09 6.05
N ILE A 255 -9.98 14.25 5.31
CA ILE A 255 -10.69 14.64 4.09
C ILE A 255 -12.19 14.53 4.35
N PRO A 256 -12.96 15.62 4.21
CA PRO A 256 -14.42 15.56 4.22
C PRO A 256 -14.92 14.58 3.15
N LEU A 257 -15.91 13.76 3.50
CA LEU A 257 -16.39 12.72 2.58
C LEU A 257 -16.99 13.32 1.31
N GLU A 258 -17.61 14.48 1.41
CA GLU A 258 -18.15 15.23 0.26
C GLU A 258 -17.05 15.58 -0.76
N TRP A 259 -15.86 16.00 -0.31
CA TRP A 259 -14.76 16.33 -1.22
C TRP A 259 -14.21 15.09 -1.92
N LEU A 260 -14.09 14.01 -1.18
CA LEU A 260 -13.68 12.71 -1.77
C LEU A 260 -14.73 12.24 -2.78
N GLU A 261 -16.01 12.43 -2.49
CA GLU A 261 -17.12 12.07 -3.39
C GLU A 261 -17.06 12.86 -4.69
N GLN A 262 -16.93 14.19 -4.62
CA GLN A 262 -16.82 15.06 -5.79
C GLN A 262 -15.60 14.70 -6.64
N PHE A 263 -14.46 14.47 -5.99
CA PHE A 263 -13.25 14.05 -6.68
C PHE A 263 -13.42 12.68 -7.35
N THR A 264 -13.97 11.69 -6.62
CA THR A 264 -14.23 10.34 -7.15
C THR A 264 -15.17 10.40 -8.36
N GLN A 265 -16.22 11.22 -8.30
CA GLN A 265 -17.16 11.39 -9.40
C GLN A 265 -16.46 11.94 -10.65
N MET A 266 -15.65 12.99 -10.50
CA MET A 266 -14.88 13.58 -11.59
C MET A 266 -13.91 12.55 -12.22
N ILE A 267 -13.21 11.73 -11.40
CA ILE A 267 -12.34 10.67 -11.90
C ILE A 267 -13.13 9.61 -12.69
N LEU A 268 -14.30 9.20 -12.20
CA LEU A 268 -15.14 8.18 -12.86
C LEU A 268 -15.79 8.67 -14.17
N GLU A 269 -15.92 9.98 -14.35
CA GLU A 269 -16.45 10.61 -15.55
C GLU A 269 -15.35 10.90 -16.59
N SER A 270 -14.09 10.91 -16.18
CA SER A 270 -12.95 11.14 -17.06
C SER A 270 -12.54 9.86 -17.79
N THR A 271 -12.03 9.99 -18.99
CA THR A 271 -11.35 8.91 -19.71
C THR A 271 -9.95 8.68 -19.16
N GLU A 272 -9.38 7.49 -19.40
CA GLU A 272 -8.01 7.18 -18.98
C GLU A 272 -6.99 8.13 -19.62
N ASP A 273 -7.18 8.49 -20.89
CA ASP A 273 -6.32 9.45 -21.59
C ASP A 273 -6.35 10.83 -20.93
N GLU A 274 -7.53 11.32 -20.55
CA GLU A 274 -7.68 12.58 -19.82
C GLU A 274 -6.97 12.54 -18.47
N LEU A 275 -7.09 11.43 -17.73
CA LEU A 275 -6.42 11.26 -16.44
C LEU A 275 -4.89 11.20 -16.59
N VAL A 276 -4.39 10.48 -17.60
CA VAL A 276 -2.96 10.43 -17.93
C VAL A 276 -2.43 11.83 -18.23
N HIS A 277 -3.12 12.59 -19.09
CA HIS A 277 -2.68 13.94 -19.48
C HIS A 277 -2.79 14.96 -18.34
N ARG A 278 -3.91 14.94 -17.61
CA ARG A 278 -4.18 15.94 -16.55
C ARG A 278 -3.29 15.75 -15.33
N TYR A 279 -3.07 14.49 -14.93
CA TYR A 279 -2.42 14.15 -13.66
C TYR A 279 -1.07 13.45 -13.83
N HIS A 280 -0.58 13.29 -15.08
CA HIS A 280 0.66 12.57 -15.38
C HIS A 280 0.70 11.14 -14.81
N LEU A 281 -0.47 10.49 -14.75
CA LEU A 281 -0.58 9.11 -14.29
C LEU A 281 -0.04 8.14 -15.35
N SER A 282 0.41 6.96 -14.91
CA SER A 282 0.57 5.85 -15.84
C SER A 282 -0.81 5.32 -16.27
N PHE A 283 -0.91 4.69 -17.44
CA PHE A 283 -2.17 4.07 -17.88
C PHE A 283 -2.73 3.07 -16.84
N PRO A 284 -1.93 2.16 -16.26
CA PRO A 284 -2.40 1.27 -15.22
C PRO A 284 -2.97 1.98 -13.98
N ASP A 285 -2.36 3.11 -13.57
CA ASP A 285 -2.86 3.88 -12.43
C ASP A 285 -4.16 4.62 -12.79
N ALA A 286 -4.24 5.23 -13.98
CA ALA A 286 -5.46 5.87 -14.46
C ALA A 286 -6.64 4.89 -14.54
N GLU A 287 -6.38 3.66 -14.99
CA GLU A 287 -7.36 2.57 -15.06
C GLU A 287 -7.92 2.14 -13.71
N THR A 288 -7.14 2.23 -12.64
CA THR A 288 -7.48 1.67 -11.33
C THR A 288 -7.95 2.70 -10.32
N LEU A 289 -7.66 3.97 -10.55
CA LEU A 289 -7.94 5.08 -9.62
C LEU A 289 -9.44 5.18 -9.26
N GLY A 290 -10.32 5.26 -10.25
CA GLY A 290 -11.76 5.38 -10.02
C GLY A 290 -12.34 4.23 -9.19
N PRO A 291 -12.13 2.97 -9.59
CA PRO A 291 -12.53 1.80 -8.81
C PRO A 291 -12.00 1.78 -7.37
N ALA A 292 -10.74 2.20 -7.16
CA ALA A 292 -10.16 2.24 -5.83
C ALA A 292 -10.83 3.31 -4.95
N LEU A 293 -10.97 4.54 -5.45
CA LEU A 293 -11.61 5.63 -4.71
C LEU A 293 -13.07 5.32 -4.37
N LEU A 294 -13.80 4.67 -5.28
CA LEU A 294 -15.17 4.24 -5.05
C LEU A 294 -15.25 3.23 -3.89
N ALA A 295 -14.28 2.33 -3.76
CA ALA A 295 -14.24 1.37 -2.65
C ALA A 295 -14.04 2.07 -1.30
N TYR A 296 -13.15 3.06 -1.21
CA TYR A 296 -12.97 3.87 0.02
C TYR A 296 -14.25 4.65 0.34
N LEU A 297 -14.88 5.26 -0.65
CA LEU A 297 -16.09 6.06 -0.49
C LEU A 297 -17.26 5.22 0.02
N GLU A 298 -17.52 4.07 -0.60
CA GLU A 298 -18.62 3.17 -0.20
C GLU A 298 -18.40 2.59 1.21
N LEU A 299 -17.15 2.27 1.57
CA LEU A 299 -16.84 1.82 2.92
C LEU A 299 -17.08 2.94 3.96
N ALA A 300 -16.61 4.16 3.68
CA ALA A 300 -16.81 5.29 4.57
C ALA A 300 -18.29 5.64 4.77
N ARG A 301 -19.09 5.60 3.69
CA ARG A 301 -20.54 5.78 3.74
C ARG A 301 -21.23 4.73 4.61
N SER A 302 -20.88 3.47 4.41
CA SER A 302 -21.46 2.35 5.16
C SER A 302 -21.08 2.33 6.63
N LEU A 303 -19.99 3.01 7.00
CA LEU A 303 -19.58 3.27 8.38
C LEU A 303 -20.20 4.56 8.95
N ASN A 304 -21.05 5.26 8.19
CA ASN A 304 -21.68 6.55 8.53
C ASN A 304 -20.68 7.64 8.88
N LEU A 305 -19.55 7.71 8.16
CA LEU A 305 -18.50 8.69 8.40
C LEU A 305 -18.78 9.98 7.63
N GLN A 306 -18.40 11.13 8.21
CA GLN A 306 -18.42 12.43 7.55
C GLN A 306 -17.06 12.79 6.94
N GLN A 307 -16.02 12.10 7.33
CA GLN A 307 -14.65 12.28 6.85
C GLN A 307 -13.87 10.97 6.92
N ILE A 308 -12.85 10.85 6.11
CA ILE A 308 -11.83 9.79 6.22
C ILE A 308 -10.49 10.42 6.63
N ARG A 309 -9.62 9.61 7.20
CA ARG A 309 -8.22 9.94 7.39
C ARG A 309 -7.40 9.26 6.32
N VAL A 310 -6.39 9.94 5.81
CA VAL A 310 -5.44 9.38 4.85
C VAL A 310 -4.05 9.48 5.42
N SER A 311 -3.32 8.38 5.37
CA SER A 311 -1.94 8.31 5.83
C SER A 311 -0.99 8.05 4.67
N ASN A 312 0.20 8.64 4.75
CA ASN A 312 1.31 8.33 3.84
C ASN A 312 1.97 6.97 4.14
N ALA A 313 1.58 6.30 5.23
CA ALA A 313 2.09 4.97 5.53
C ALA A 313 1.82 4.00 4.38
N ASN A 314 2.75 3.10 4.20
CA ASN A 314 2.69 2.06 3.18
C ASN A 314 3.40 0.79 3.68
N LEU A 315 3.29 -0.30 2.92
CA LEU A 315 3.87 -1.59 3.29
C LEU A 315 5.38 -1.50 3.63
N ARG A 316 6.13 -0.63 2.93
CA ARG A 316 7.58 -0.49 3.14
C ARG A 316 7.92 0.12 4.50
N ASP A 317 7.03 0.93 5.08
CA ASP A 317 7.24 1.54 6.39
C ASP A 317 7.13 0.51 7.54
N GLY A 318 6.50 -0.64 7.28
CA GLY A 318 6.38 -1.74 8.21
C GLY A 318 7.37 -2.90 8.00
N LEU A 319 8.14 -2.85 6.88
CA LEU A 319 9.15 -3.84 6.53
C LEU A 319 10.48 -3.58 7.22
#